data_a1389aa09e1f9380f131de030f1befc7
#
_entry.id   a1389aa09e1f9380f131de030f1befc7
#
_cell.length_a   1.000
_cell.length_b   1.000
_cell.length_c   1.000
_cell.angle_alpha   90.00
_cell.angle_beta   90.00
_cell.angle_gamma   90.00
#
_symmetry.space_group_name_H-M   'P 1'
#
loop_
_entity.id
_entity.type
_entity.pdbx_description
1 polymer ?
#
loop_
_entity_poly.entity_id
_entity_poly.type
_entity_poly.pdbx_seq_one_letter_code
_entity_poly.pdbx_strand_id
1 'polypeptide(L)'
;LYGELHRFVPVLAAARGCGFVIASELQAHGVDFTFAPVLDVDYGESGVIGDRALHTDPNVIATLAEALQAGLFAAGMTSVGKHFPGHGYVRADSHLEVPVDERPMAEIAARDLVPFQRLARSGMGGVMPAHVIYPRVDSKPAGFSSIWLQKVLRDKLHFDGLVFSDDLSMEGASTAGGMIARANAA
;
A
#
# COMPACT_ATOMS: atom_id res chain seq x y z
N LEU A 1 19.24 21.53 10.52
CA LEU A 1 19.53 20.52 9.46
C LEU A 1 20.44 19.40 9.95
N TYR A 2 21.59 19.68 10.59
CA TYR A 2 22.50 18.62 11.09
C TYR A 2 21.92 17.80 12.26
N GLY A 3 21.14 18.41 13.15
CA GLY A 3 20.54 17.74 14.32
C GLY A 3 19.40 16.79 13.97
N GLU A 4 18.66 17.04 12.89
CA GLU A 4 17.58 16.17 12.43
C GLU A 4 18.11 14.95 11.68
N LEU A 5 19.14 15.12 10.84
CA LEU A 5 19.84 14.03 10.16
C LEU A 5 20.36 12.96 11.13
N HIS A 6 20.94 13.36 12.26
CA HIS A 6 21.44 12.42 13.28
C HIS A 6 20.35 11.57 13.93
N ARG A 7 19.11 12.04 13.97
CA ARG A 7 17.97 11.27 14.51
C ARG A 7 17.34 10.34 13.45
N PHE A 8 17.43 10.68 12.17
CA PHE A 8 16.87 9.89 11.09
C PHE A 8 17.70 8.64 10.74
N VAL A 9 19.02 8.72 10.84
CA VAL A 9 19.91 7.59 10.49
C VAL A 9 19.62 6.31 11.29
N PRO A 10 19.46 6.36 12.64
CA PRO A 10 19.12 5.16 13.40
C PRO A 10 17.75 4.58 13.04
N VAL A 11 16.77 5.43 12.72
CA VAL A 11 15.42 5.00 12.36
C VAL A 11 15.42 4.28 11.00
N LEU A 12 16.17 4.79 10.02
CA LEU A 12 16.32 4.13 8.72
C LEU A 12 17.08 2.80 8.82
N ALA A 13 18.10 2.76 9.67
CA ALA A 13 18.82 1.52 9.95
C ALA A 13 17.92 0.47 10.61
N ALA A 14 17.06 0.89 11.55
CA ALA A 14 16.07 0.04 12.18
C ALA A 14 15.02 -0.47 11.16
N ALA A 15 14.46 0.41 10.34
CA ALA A 15 13.52 0.02 9.29
C ALA A 15 14.13 -1.00 8.32
N ARG A 16 15.38 -0.78 7.88
CA ARG A 16 16.11 -1.74 7.05
C ARG A 16 16.35 -3.07 7.78
N GLY A 17 16.74 -3.01 9.06
CA GLY A 17 16.92 -4.18 9.90
C GLY A 17 15.64 -4.99 10.03
N CYS A 18 14.50 -4.33 10.26
CA CYS A 18 13.19 -4.99 10.30
C CYS A 18 12.87 -5.72 8.99
N GLY A 19 13.07 -5.07 7.85
CA GLY A 19 12.85 -5.71 6.54
C GLY A 19 13.73 -6.95 6.35
N PHE A 20 15.02 -6.86 6.72
CA PHE A 20 15.95 -7.98 6.62
C PHE A 20 15.51 -9.17 7.51
N VAL A 21 15.12 -8.90 8.76
CA VAL A 21 14.66 -9.94 9.71
C VAL A 21 13.37 -10.59 9.20
N ILE A 22 12.37 -9.78 8.79
CA ILE A 22 11.11 -10.28 8.23
C ILE A 22 11.38 -11.25 7.08
N ALA A 23 12.19 -10.84 6.10
CA ALA A 23 12.49 -11.68 4.94
C ALA A 23 13.25 -12.95 5.33
N SER A 24 14.26 -12.82 6.19
CA SER A 24 15.07 -13.98 6.61
C SER A 24 14.25 -15.04 7.34
N GLU A 25 13.37 -14.61 8.25
CA GLU A 25 12.52 -15.53 9.01
C GLU A 25 11.44 -16.17 8.13
N LEU A 26 10.78 -15.39 7.28
CA LEU A 26 9.75 -15.91 6.38
C LEU A 26 10.32 -16.92 5.38
N GLN A 27 11.48 -16.63 4.78
CA GLN A 27 12.14 -17.56 3.86
C GLN A 27 12.59 -18.84 4.54
N ALA A 28 13.07 -18.77 5.78
CA ALA A 28 13.42 -19.96 6.56
C ALA A 28 12.21 -20.90 6.78
N HIS A 29 10.98 -20.38 6.65
CA HIS A 29 9.73 -21.14 6.73
C HIS A 29 9.09 -21.43 5.35
N GLY A 30 9.80 -21.18 4.26
CA GLY A 30 9.32 -21.46 2.90
C GLY A 30 8.33 -20.44 2.35
N VAL A 31 8.31 -19.20 2.89
CA VAL A 31 7.47 -18.11 2.38
C VAL A 31 8.27 -17.26 1.39
N ASP A 32 7.78 -17.10 0.16
CA ASP A 32 8.52 -16.45 -0.93
C ASP A 32 8.44 -14.92 -0.91
N PHE A 33 7.35 -14.32 -0.38
CA PHE A 33 7.18 -12.86 -0.31
C PHE A 33 6.25 -12.45 0.85
N THR A 34 6.25 -11.17 1.20
CA THR A 34 5.40 -10.60 2.25
C THR A 34 4.54 -9.46 1.72
N PHE A 35 3.30 -9.33 2.23
CA PHE A 35 2.43 -8.19 1.96
C PHE A 35 2.80 -6.96 2.82
N ALA A 36 4.06 -6.54 2.68
CA ALA A 36 4.65 -5.38 3.32
C ALA A 36 5.48 -4.57 2.31
N PRO A 37 5.59 -3.25 2.50
CA PRO A 37 5.11 -2.42 3.61
C PRO A 37 3.67 -1.92 3.46
N VAL A 38 3.08 -1.46 4.58
CA VAL A 38 1.89 -0.60 4.58
C VAL A 38 2.33 0.81 4.19
N LEU A 39 1.71 1.37 3.13
CA LEU A 39 2.03 2.67 2.56
C LEU A 39 0.95 3.72 2.81
N ASP A 40 -0.10 3.34 3.54
CA ASP A 40 -1.21 4.20 3.88
C ASP A 40 -0.75 5.36 4.75
N VAL A 41 -1.26 6.56 4.45
CA VAL A 41 -1.00 7.76 5.24
C VAL A 41 -1.87 7.73 6.49
N ASP A 42 -1.28 7.97 7.67
CA ASP A 42 -2.04 8.13 8.90
C ASP A 42 -2.75 9.48 8.92
N TYR A 43 -4.06 9.45 8.86
CA TYR A 43 -4.94 10.61 9.03
C TYR A 43 -5.59 10.65 10.43
N GLY A 44 -5.31 9.65 11.28
CA GLY A 44 -5.91 9.51 12.60
C GLY A 44 -7.37 9.05 12.57
N GLU A 45 -7.90 8.66 11.40
CA GLU A 45 -9.32 8.36 11.18
C GLU A 45 -9.59 6.86 11.00
N SER A 46 -8.69 6.14 10.35
CA SER A 46 -8.88 4.74 10.00
C SER A 46 -8.59 3.80 11.16
N GLY A 47 -9.63 3.14 11.67
CA GLY A 47 -9.47 2.08 12.68
C GLY A 47 -8.82 0.82 12.14
N VAL A 48 -8.88 0.59 10.81
CA VAL A 48 -8.28 -0.58 10.15
C VAL A 48 -6.78 -0.39 9.95
N ILE A 49 -6.36 0.80 9.50
CA ILE A 49 -4.94 1.10 9.31
C ILE A 49 -4.28 1.37 10.65
N GLY A 50 -4.83 2.32 11.44
CA GLY A 50 -4.37 2.62 12.78
C GLY A 50 -2.85 2.73 12.87
N ASP A 51 -2.27 2.10 13.88
CA ASP A 51 -0.84 2.06 14.18
C ASP A 51 0.02 1.23 13.20
N ARG A 52 -0.60 0.60 12.18
CA ARG A 52 0.14 -0.01 11.07
C ARG A 52 0.72 1.01 10.11
N ALA A 53 0.17 2.24 10.06
CA ALA A 53 0.73 3.32 9.27
C ALA A 53 2.09 3.75 9.81
N LEU A 54 3.04 3.98 8.93
CA LEU A 54 4.40 4.35 9.34
C LEU A 54 4.49 5.80 9.83
N HIS A 55 3.67 6.71 9.28
CA HIS A 55 3.68 8.14 9.62
C HIS A 55 2.48 8.89 9.05
N THR A 56 2.28 10.16 9.47
CA THR A 56 1.30 11.11 8.90
C THR A 56 1.81 11.86 7.65
N ASP A 57 3.13 11.94 7.46
CA ASP A 57 3.76 12.58 6.29
C ASP A 57 4.10 11.52 5.23
N PRO A 58 3.55 11.62 4.02
CA PRO A 58 3.78 10.65 2.95
C PRO A 58 5.25 10.54 2.51
N ASN A 59 6.04 11.60 2.66
CA ASN A 59 7.47 11.55 2.33
C ASN A 59 8.27 10.77 3.38
N VAL A 60 7.89 10.89 4.65
CA VAL A 60 8.48 10.08 5.73
C VAL A 60 8.11 8.62 5.54
N ILE A 61 6.83 8.32 5.24
CA ILE A 61 6.37 6.96 4.90
C ILE A 61 7.22 6.38 3.77
N ALA A 62 7.33 7.09 2.68
CA ALA A 62 8.11 6.63 1.52
C ALA A 62 9.57 6.33 1.89
N THR A 63 10.21 7.19 2.67
CA THR A 63 11.60 7.03 3.09
C THR A 63 11.79 5.82 4.02
N LEU A 64 10.89 5.62 4.97
CA LEU A 64 10.92 4.45 5.87
C LEU A 64 10.62 3.16 5.11
N ALA A 65 9.64 3.19 4.21
CA ALA A 65 9.25 2.05 3.40
C ALA A 65 10.36 1.65 2.39
N GLU A 66 11.07 2.60 1.81
CA GLU A 66 12.27 2.33 0.97
C GLU A 66 13.39 1.66 1.78
N ALA A 67 13.61 2.10 3.03
CA ALA A 67 14.59 1.47 3.90
C ALA A 67 14.18 0.03 4.27
N LEU A 68 12.90 -0.19 4.61
CA LEU A 68 12.36 -1.52 4.87
C LEU A 68 12.48 -2.42 3.64
N GLN A 69 12.08 -1.93 2.46
CA GLN A 69 12.21 -2.64 1.19
C GLN A 69 13.67 -3.04 0.89
N ALA A 70 14.61 -2.12 1.14
CA ALA A 70 16.04 -2.42 0.99
C ALA A 70 16.51 -3.54 1.93
N GLY A 71 15.90 -3.67 3.10
CA GLY A 71 16.11 -4.79 4.02
C GLY A 71 15.57 -6.10 3.47
N LEU A 72 14.32 -6.10 2.97
CA LEU A 72 13.71 -7.26 2.32
C LEU A 72 14.59 -7.76 1.15
N PHE A 73 15.01 -6.86 0.28
CA PHE A 73 15.86 -7.18 -0.87
C PHE A 73 17.23 -7.75 -0.46
N ALA A 74 17.83 -7.21 0.61
CA ALA A 74 19.12 -7.69 1.09
C ALA A 74 19.05 -9.16 1.58
N ALA A 75 17.87 -9.62 2.01
CA ALA A 75 17.61 -11.01 2.35
C ALA A 75 17.01 -11.82 1.17
N GLY A 76 16.84 -11.24 -0.02
CA GLY A 76 16.35 -11.94 -1.21
C GLY A 76 14.84 -11.98 -1.38
N MET A 77 14.07 -11.19 -0.62
CA MET A 77 12.61 -11.15 -0.68
C MET A 77 12.12 -9.85 -1.34
N THR A 78 11.10 -9.94 -2.19
CA THR A 78 10.45 -8.76 -2.76
C THR A 78 9.41 -8.14 -1.82
N SER A 79 9.07 -6.86 -2.07
CA SER A 79 8.06 -6.11 -1.31
C SER A 79 6.73 -6.03 -2.06
N VAL A 80 5.62 -5.94 -1.31
CA VAL A 80 4.28 -5.67 -1.82
C VAL A 80 3.68 -4.50 -1.06
N GLY A 81 3.59 -3.34 -1.72
CA GLY A 81 3.04 -2.13 -1.10
C GLY A 81 1.51 -2.14 -1.05
N LYS A 82 0.93 -1.73 0.08
CA LYS A 82 -0.52 -1.75 0.29
C LYS A 82 -0.98 -0.58 1.17
N HIS A 83 -2.23 -0.13 1.04
CA HIS A 83 -3.33 -0.57 0.18
C HIS A 83 -3.59 0.51 -0.88
N PHE A 84 -3.19 0.26 -2.10
CA PHE A 84 -3.25 1.25 -3.19
C PHE A 84 -4.69 1.69 -3.53
N PRO A 85 -4.98 2.96 -3.74
CA PRO A 85 -4.11 4.16 -3.71
C PRO A 85 -3.91 4.78 -2.33
N GLY A 86 -4.50 4.23 -1.25
CA GLY A 86 -4.40 4.66 0.13
C GLY A 86 -5.70 4.46 0.91
N HIS A 87 -5.70 3.70 2.00
CA HIS A 87 -6.87 3.38 2.84
C HIS A 87 -6.94 4.21 4.13
N GLY A 88 -5.92 5.04 4.41
CA GLY A 88 -5.77 5.69 5.72
C GLY A 88 -6.76 6.81 6.00
N TYR A 89 -7.44 7.37 4.98
CA TYR A 89 -8.37 8.48 5.15
C TYR A 89 -9.78 8.03 5.58
N VAL A 90 -10.21 6.82 5.19
CA VAL A 90 -11.57 6.35 5.45
C VAL A 90 -11.68 5.69 6.83
N ARG A 91 -12.75 6.01 7.56
CA ARG A 91 -13.07 5.40 8.87
C ARG A 91 -13.59 3.98 8.72
N ALA A 92 -14.37 3.76 7.66
CA ALA A 92 -15.04 2.51 7.40
C ALA A 92 -14.05 1.35 7.28
N ASP A 93 -14.37 0.26 7.96
CA ASP A 93 -13.61 -0.98 7.88
C ASP A 93 -14.05 -1.77 6.66
N SER A 94 -13.17 -1.93 5.69
CA SER A 94 -13.44 -2.70 4.46
C SER A 94 -13.75 -4.18 4.70
N HIS A 95 -13.48 -4.71 5.91
CA HIS A 95 -13.94 -6.04 6.30
C HIS A 95 -15.44 -6.10 6.61
N LEU A 96 -16.03 -4.98 7.07
CA LEU A 96 -17.39 -4.91 7.59
C LEU A 96 -18.35 -4.14 6.69
N GLU A 97 -17.85 -3.19 5.90
CA GLU A 97 -18.64 -2.31 5.04
C GLU A 97 -17.84 -1.90 3.79
N VAL A 98 -18.50 -1.23 2.84
CA VAL A 98 -17.84 -0.72 1.64
C VAL A 98 -17.35 0.70 1.91
N PRO A 99 -16.04 0.93 2.12
CA PRO A 99 -15.53 2.25 2.42
C PRO A 99 -15.52 3.14 1.18
N VAL A 100 -15.82 4.44 1.39
CA VAL A 100 -15.88 5.46 0.33
C VAL A 100 -15.01 6.65 0.70
N ASP A 101 -14.12 7.03 -0.20
CA ASP A 101 -13.26 8.22 -0.09
C ASP A 101 -13.71 9.28 -1.12
N GLU A 102 -14.36 10.33 -0.63
CA GLU A 102 -14.93 11.41 -1.45
C GLU A 102 -13.90 12.44 -1.92
N ARG A 103 -12.63 12.28 -1.59
CA ARG A 103 -11.58 13.21 -2.00
C ARG A 103 -11.36 13.20 -3.51
N PRO A 104 -11.03 14.37 -4.11
CA PRO A 104 -10.67 14.43 -5.52
C PRO A 104 -9.29 13.81 -5.78
N MET A 105 -9.07 13.32 -7.00
CA MET A 105 -7.79 12.74 -7.46
C MET A 105 -6.58 13.61 -7.11
N ALA A 106 -6.72 14.95 -7.16
CA ALA A 106 -5.60 15.85 -6.88
C ALA A 106 -5.09 15.74 -5.42
N GLU A 107 -5.99 15.57 -4.45
CA GLU A 107 -5.63 15.39 -3.05
C GLU A 107 -4.98 14.03 -2.81
N ILE A 108 -5.57 12.97 -3.36
CA ILE A 108 -5.03 11.61 -3.28
C ILE A 108 -3.64 11.56 -3.93
N ALA A 109 -3.49 12.18 -5.09
CA ALA A 109 -2.21 12.21 -5.81
C ALA A 109 -1.12 13.01 -5.06
N ALA A 110 -1.50 14.07 -4.34
CA ALA A 110 -0.56 14.91 -3.61
C ALA A 110 -0.04 14.25 -2.32
N ARG A 111 -0.72 13.25 -1.79
CA ARG A 111 -0.37 12.62 -0.52
C ARG A 111 -0.29 11.09 -0.63
N ASP A 112 -1.42 10.44 -0.86
CA ASP A 112 -1.55 8.98 -0.75
C ASP A 112 -0.74 8.23 -1.82
N LEU A 113 -0.65 8.77 -3.06
CA LEU A 113 0.14 8.16 -4.12
C LEU A 113 1.66 8.37 -3.99
N VAL A 114 2.12 9.30 -3.15
CA VAL A 114 3.56 9.61 -3.02
C VAL A 114 4.38 8.39 -2.58
N PRO A 115 4.02 7.64 -1.54
CA PRO A 115 4.77 6.44 -1.16
C PRO A 115 4.79 5.37 -2.27
N PHE A 116 3.66 5.13 -2.92
CA PHE A 116 3.57 4.16 -4.02
C PHE A 116 4.44 4.55 -5.21
N GLN A 117 4.44 5.84 -5.60
CA GLN A 117 5.26 6.33 -6.68
C GLN A 117 6.76 6.16 -6.40
N ARG A 118 7.18 6.42 -5.17
CA ARG A 118 8.59 6.28 -4.77
C ARG A 118 9.02 4.82 -4.75
N LEU A 119 8.22 3.94 -4.13
CA LEU A 119 8.55 2.52 -4.06
C LEU A 119 8.50 1.83 -5.43
N ALA A 120 7.57 2.21 -6.31
CA ALA A 120 7.55 1.71 -7.68
C ALA A 120 8.88 1.99 -8.40
N ARG A 121 9.42 3.20 -8.23
CA ARG A 121 10.72 3.59 -8.81
C ARG A 121 11.92 2.89 -8.18
N SER A 122 11.81 2.45 -6.94
CA SER A 122 12.87 1.72 -6.22
C SER A 122 12.74 0.20 -6.32
N GLY A 123 11.90 -0.31 -7.22
CA GLY A 123 11.83 -1.74 -7.57
C GLY A 123 10.85 -2.57 -6.74
N MET A 124 9.80 -1.96 -6.19
CA MET A 124 8.71 -2.70 -5.53
C MET A 124 8.16 -3.79 -6.46
N GLY A 125 8.10 -5.04 -6.00
CA GLY A 125 7.71 -6.18 -6.83
C GLY A 125 6.20 -6.39 -6.96
N GLY A 126 5.42 -5.92 -5.97
CA GLY A 126 3.97 -6.07 -5.98
C GLY A 126 3.22 -4.88 -5.39
N VAL A 127 1.96 -4.74 -5.76
CA VAL A 127 0.99 -3.79 -5.19
C VAL A 127 -0.29 -4.52 -4.85
N MET A 128 -0.88 -4.20 -3.70
CA MET A 128 -2.20 -4.67 -3.31
C MET A 128 -3.16 -3.48 -3.28
N PRO A 129 -4.15 -3.42 -4.18
CA PRO A 129 -5.17 -2.38 -4.18
C PRO A 129 -6.18 -2.56 -3.04
N ALA A 130 -6.68 -1.43 -2.53
CA ALA A 130 -7.72 -1.39 -1.52
C ALA A 130 -9.11 -1.71 -2.09
N HIS A 131 -9.97 -2.33 -1.29
CA HIS A 131 -11.41 -2.42 -1.56
C HIS A 131 -12.14 -1.15 -1.10
N VAL A 132 -11.69 0.01 -1.59
CA VAL A 132 -12.24 1.35 -1.32
C VAL A 132 -12.75 1.96 -2.61
N ILE A 133 -13.92 2.59 -2.58
CA ILE A 133 -14.48 3.34 -3.70
C ILE A 133 -14.03 4.81 -3.59
N TYR A 134 -13.59 5.36 -4.72
CA TYR A 134 -13.21 6.77 -4.86
C TYR A 134 -14.12 7.41 -5.92
N PRO A 135 -15.35 7.82 -5.57
CA PRO A 135 -16.41 8.11 -6.55
C PRO A 135 -16.09 9.30 -7.46
N ARG A 136 -15.16 10.18 -7.06
CA ARG A 136 -14.69 11.27 -7.93
C ARG A 136 -13.67 10.80 -8.99
N VAL A 137 -13.30 9.50 -8.97
CA VAL A 137 -12.38 8.88 -9.94
C VAL A 137 -13.06 7.73 -10.67
N ASP A 138 -13.62 6.77 -9.92
CA ASP A 138 -14.38 5.64 -10.44
C ASP A 138 -15.43 5.18 -9.41
N SER A 139 -16.52 4.65 -9.89
CA SER A 139 -17.58 4.07 -9.05
C SER A 139 -17.26 2.67 -8.51
N LYS A 140 -16.18 2.05 -8.96
CA LYS A 140 -15.73 0.73 -8.52
C LYS A 140 -14.67 0.85 -7.43
N PRO A 141 -14.55 -0.13 -6.52
CA PRO A 141 -13.38 -0.26 -5.66
C PRO A 141 -12.07 -0.24 -6.45
N ALA A 142 -11.00 0.30 -5.88
CA ALA A 142 -9.75 0.47 -6.61
C ALA A 142 -9.22 -0.84 -7.21
N GLY A 143 -9.37 -1.97 -6.50
CA GLY A 143 -8.96 -3.29 -6.98
C GLY A 143 -9.72 -3.80 -8.22
N PHE A 144 -10.90 -3.24 -8.51
CA PHE A 144 -11.74 -3.60 -9.67
C PHE A 144 -11.83 -2.49 -10.71
N SER A 145 -11.05 -1.41 -10.54
CA SER A 145 -11.09 -0.21 -11.37
C SER A 145 -9.97 -0.20 -12.41
N SER A 146 -10.32 -0.25 -13.69
CA SER A 146 -9.33 -0.05 -14.77
C SER A 146 -8.71 1.34 -14.77
N ILE A 147 -9.40 2.35 -14.21
CA ILE A 147 -8.84 3.69 -14.06
C ILE A 147 -7.69 3.65 -13.03
N TRP A 148 -7.91 3.07 -11.87
CA TRP A 148 -6.88 2.94 -10.85
C TRP A 148 -5.73 2.03 -11.29
N LEU A 149 -6.05 0.84 -11.85
CA LEU A 149 -5.03 -0.16 -12.16
C LEU A 149 -4.28 0.15 -13.46
N GLN A 150 -4.96 0.60 -14.52
CA GLN A 150 -4.29 0.86 -15.79
C GLN A 150 -3.83 2.32 -15.89
N LYS A 151 -4.74 3.30 -15.74
CA LYS A 151 -4.40 4.72 -15.97
C LYS A 151 -3.52 5.32 -14.88
N VAL A 152 -3.76 4.94 -13.60
CA VAL A 152 -2.96 5.50 -12.50
C VAL A 152 -1.75 4.63 -12.22
N LEU A 153 -1.93 3.36 -11.88
CA LEU A 153 -0.82 2.49 -11.46
C LEU A 153 0.15 2.20 -12.61
N ARG A 154 -0.36 1.73 -13.76
CA ARG A 154 0.50 1.37 -14.91
C ARG A 154 1.00 2.60 -15.67
N ASP A 155 0.07 3.43 -16.19
CA ASP A 155 0.43 4.52 -17.11
C ASP A 155 1.12 5.69 -16.37
N LYS A 156 0.58 6.14 -15.22
CA LYS A 156 1.08 7.34 -14.53
C LYS A 156 2.23 7.04 -13.55
N LEU A 157 2.15 5.97 -12.76
CA LEU A 157 3.19 5.58 -11.82
C LEU A 157 4.28 4.72 -12.46
N HIS A 158 4.05 4.20 -13.67
CA HIS A 158 4.96 3.28 -14.40
C HIS A 158 5.31 2.03 -13.59
N PHE A 159 4.32 1.47 -12.91
CA PHE A 159 4.50 0.25 -12.15
C PHE A 159 4.28 -0.98 -13.02
N ASP A 160 5.31 -1.83 -13.17
CA ASP A 160 5.28 -3.03 -14.01
C ASP A 160 5.21 -4.35 -13.23
N GLY A 161 5.23 -4.28 -11.88
CA GLY A 161 5.20 -5.44 -11.00
C GLY A 161 3.82 -6.14 -10.93
N LEU A 162 3.71 -7.09 -10.01
CA LEU A 162 2.49 -7.87 -9.80
C LEU A 162 1.41 -7.05 -9.10
N VAL A 163 0.16 -7.31 -9.42
CA VAL A 163 -1.00 -6.79 -8.69
C VAL A 163 -1.67 -7.96 -7.99
N PHE A 164 -1.76 -7.88 -6.66
CA PHE A 164 -2.45 -8.87 -5.83
C PHE A 164 -3.79 -8.30 -5.41
N SER A 165 -4.89 -9.02 -5.56
CA SER A 165 -6.13 -8.57 -4.93
C SER A 165 -5.95 -8.58 -3.40
N ASP A 166 -6.60 -7.65 -2.71
CA ASP A 166 -6.86 -7.82 -1.28
C ASP A 166 -7.88 -8.96 -1.07
N ASP A 167 -8.11 -9.37 0.16
CA ASP A 167 -8.98 -10.49 0.48
C ASP A 167 -10.38 -10.31 -0.14
N LEU A 168 -10.71 -11.18 -1.06
CA LEU A 168 -11.98 -11.17 -1.78
C LEU A 168 -13.18 -11.56 -0.90
N SER A 169 -12.95 -12.08 0.30
CA SER A 169 -14.02 -12.34 1.28
C SER A 169 -14.52 -11.07 1.97
N MET A 170 -13.73 -9.98 1.95
CA MET A 170 -14.08 -8.71 2.58
C MET A 170 -15.36 -8.10 2.02
N GLU A 171 -16.12 -7.37 2.87
CA GLU A 171 -17.34 -6.68 2.45
C GLU A 171 -17.07 -5.59 1.41
N GLY A 172 -15.92 -4.92 1.49
CA GLY A 172 -15.48 -3.96 0.46
C GLY A 172 -15.43 -4.53 -0.96
N ALA A 173 -15.27 -5.85 -1.11
CA ALA A 173 -15.31 -6.54 -2.39
C ALA A 173 -16.72 -6.96 -2.84
N SER A 174 -17.74 -6.83 -1.97
CA SER A 174 -19.11 -7.33 -2.21
C SER A 174 -19.80 -6.68 -3.41
N THR A 175 -19.39 -5.48 -3.78
CA THR A 175 -19.92 -4.73 -4.92
C THR A 175 -19.76 -5.47 -6.26
N ALA A 176 -18.82 -6.40 -6.38
CA ALA A 176 -18.64 -7.26 -7.56
C ALA A 176 -19.56 -8.50 -7.54
N GLY A 177 -20.27 -8.75 -6.44
CA GLY A 177 -21.21 -9.89 -6.31
C GLY A 177 -20.64 -11.06 -5.52
N GLY A 178 -20.99 -12.28 -5.89
CA GLY A 178 -20.51 -13.51 -5.24
C GLY A 178 -19.03 -13.79 -5.50
N MET A 179 -18.43 -14.75 -4.77
CA MET A 179 -16.97 -15.03 -4.80
C MET A 179 -16.40 -15.22 -6.22
N ILE A 180 -17.11 -15.95 -7.10
CA ILE A 180 -16.67 -16.14 -8.49
C ILE A 180 -16.64 -14.81 -9.26
N ALA A 181 -17.66 -13.96 -9.06
CA ALA A 181 -17.69 -12.65 -9.70
C ALA A 181 -16.59 -11.72 -9.18
N ARG A 182 -16.28 -11.76 -7.87
CA ARG A 182 -15.17 -11.03 -7.26
C ARG A 182 -13.82 -11.48 -7.84
N ALA A 183 -13.61 -12.79 -7.97
CA ALA A 183 -12.39 -13.36 -8.56
C ALA A 183 -12.22 -12.99 -10.04
N ASN A 184 -13.32 -12.88 -10.79
CA ASN A 184 -13.27 -12.47 -12.20
C ASN A 184 -13.10 -10.94 -12.37
N ALA A 185 -13.43 -10.15 -11.36
CA ALA A 185 -13.31 -8.69 -11.39
C ALA A 185 -11.92 -8.21 -10.94
N ALA A 186 -11.23 -9.00 -10.11
CA ALA A 186 -9.88 -8.76 -9.63
C ALA A 186 -8.83 -9.12 -10.70
#